data_ebd13b0246c29580a0c2e4d16fd6ef2e
#
_entry.id   ebd13b0246c29580a0c2e4d16fd6ef2e
#
_cell.length_a   1.000
_cell.length_b   1.000
_cell.length_c   1.000
_cell.angle_alpha   90.00
_cell.angle_beta   90.00
_cell.angle_gamma   90.00
#
_symmetry.space_group_name_H-M   'P 1'
#
loop_
_entity.id
_entity.type
_entity.pdbx_description
1 polymer ?
#
loop_
_entity_poly.entity_id
_entity_poly.type
_entity_poly.pdbx_seq_one_letter_code
_entity_poly.pdbx_strand_id
1 'polypeptide(L)'
;MQLARLAGNRSPLRFALIVALGLVPPAFAQDTGAAPAGGSSTVERIRSAGKITLGYYAAARPLSFRNNTGDADGYGPAICKLVVADLQKELNVPNLATQFVGVEGNDRFAAVKDGRVDLLCGPAEETLARRADVSFSIAVMDSGTSVMLRKDAPDALSDVLAGREARNDQQPLWRGSPQVAALQQRTFAVIAGTTTENRIKEARERLKVRSSIVSVPDLATAIRQVSDGSADAFFGERTTLLDAIHHDASAGQLTVVDRYFDHTPLSFALSRGDEDFRLMVDKSLSHLYGSGKIAEVYAQFFGKPDSAAISQFERNALRDD
;
A
#
# COMPACT_ATOMS: atom_id res chain seq x y z
N MET A 1 24.22 -67.52 -36.85
CA MET A 1 23.93 -68.94 -36.51
C MET A 1 22.51 -69.01 -36.08
N GLN A 2 21.64 -69.39 -36.97
CA GLN A 2 20.91 -70.66 -37.02
C GLN A 2 19.80 -70.72 -35.95
N LEU A 3 18.60 -70.65 -36.41
CA LEU A 3 17.63 -71.73 -36.81
C LEU A 3 16.75 -72.12 -35.61
N ALA A 4 15.50 -72.39 -35.65
CA ALA A 4 14.48 -72.61 -36.66
C ALA A 4 13.17 -73.03 -35.93
N ARG A 5 12.03 -72.65 -36.50
CA ARG A 5 10.84 -73.49 -36.77
C ARG A 5 10.24 -74.36 -35.63
N LEU A 6 8.93 -74.42 -35.44
CA LEU A 6 7.79 -74.95 -36.18
C LEU A 6 6.50 -74.69 -35.41
N ALA A 7 5.50 -74.11 -35.95
CA ALA A 7 4.33 -74.63 -36.61
C ALA A 7 3.44 -75.61 -35.82
N GLY A 8 2.19 -75.22 -35.61
CA GLY A 8 1.11 -76.03 -35.06
C GLY A 8 -0.27 -75.35 -35.18
N ASN A 9 -0.88 -75.58 -36.31
CA ASN A 9 -2.22 -75.22 -36.74
C ASN A 9 -3.29 -76.06 -36.07
N ARG A 10 -4.40 -75.43 -35.60
CA ARG A 10 -5.77 -76.00 -35.65
C ARG A 10 -6.82 -75.00 -35.16
N SER A 11 -7.65 -74.52 -36.10
CA SER A 11 -9.02 -73.99 -35.88
C SER A 11 -9.99 -75.16 -35.75
N PRO A 12 -11.31 -74.99 -35.52
CA PRO A 12 -12.15 -73.84 -35.21
C PRO A 12 -13.20 -74.10 -34.10
N LEU A 13 -13.84 -73.06 -33.54
CA LEU A 13 -15.31 -73.14 -33.29
C LEU A 13 -15.87 -71.76 -33.14
N ARG A 14 -16.89 -71.46 -33.94
CA ARG A 14 -17.66 -70.24 -33.95
C ARG A 14 -18.63 -70.20 -32.76
N PHE A 15 -18.56 -69.17 -31.96
CA PHE A 15 -19.75 -68.71 -31.17
C PHE A 15 -19.90 -67.22 -31.36
N ALA A 16 -20.97 -66.86 -32.05
CA ALA A 16 -21.42 -65.53 -32.21
C ALA A 16 -22.07 -65.08 -30.93
N LEU A 17 -21.47 -64.10 -30.22
CA LEU A 17 -22.11 -63.42 -29.10
C LEU A 17 -22.42 -61.97 -29.57
N ILE A 18 -23.71 -61.70 -29.76
CA ILE A 18 -24.20 -60.36 -30.06
C ILE A 18 -24.10 -59.54 -28.78
N VAL A 19 -23.13 -58.63 -28.70
CA VAL A 19 -23.06 -57.60 -27.66
C VAL A 19 -23.76 -56.36 -28.18
N ALA A 20 -24.92 -56.02 -27.61
CA ALA A 20 -25.62 -54.79 -27.85
C ALA A 20 -24.77 -53.65 -27.27
N LEU A 21 -24.20 -52.79 -28.12
CA LEU A 21 -23.59 -51.53 -27.74
C LEU A 21 -24.68 -50.55 -27.30
N GLY A 22 -24.87 -50.43 -25.98
CA GLY A 22 -25.59 -49.29 -25.42
C GLY A 22 -24.71 -48.05 -25.56
N LEU A 23 -25.11 -47.10 -26.40
CA LEU A 23 -24.56 -45.73 -26.39
C LEU A 23 -24.96 -45.08 -25.07
N VAL A 24 -24.04 -44.96 -24.13
CA VAL A 24 -24.14 -44.06 -22.97
C VAL A 24 -23.61 -42.70 -23.44
N PRO A 25 -24.42 -41.63 -23.45
CA PRO A 25 -23.91 -40.29 -23.73
C PRO A 25 -22.89 -39.90 -22.66
N PRO A 26 -21.80 -39.19 -22.98
CA PRO A 26 -20.89 -38.65 -21.97
C PRO A 26 -21.66 -37.64 -21.13
N ALA A 27 -21.82 -37.92 -19.85
CA ALA A 27 -22.22 -36.95 -18.88
C ALA A 27 -21.11 -35.88 -18.83
N PHE A 28 -21.39 -34.70 -19.37
CA PHE A 28 -20.59 -33.52 -19.07
C PHE A 28 -20.71 -33.28 -17.56
N ALA A 29 -19.71 -33.68 -16.81
CA ALA A 29 -19.53 -33.19 -15.46
C ALA A 29 -19.41 -31.67 -15.58
N GLN A 30 -20.46 -30.97 -15.19
CA GLN A 30 -20.35 -29.56 -14.86
C GLN A 30 -19.39 -29.49 -13.70
N ASP A 31 -18.17 -29.09 -14.01
CA ASP A 31 -17.20 -28.66 -13.00
C ASP A 31 -17.81 -27.39 -12.38
N THR A 32 -18.67 -27.59 -11.39
CA THR A 32 -19.04 -26.55 -10.44
C THR A 32 -17.77 -26.28 -9.69
N GLY A 33 -16.97 -25.32 -10.20
CA GLY A 33 -15.80 -24.81 -9.52
C GLY A 33 -16.18 -24.49 -8.08
N ALA A 34 -15.94 -25.45 -7.20
CA ALA A 34 -16.01 -25.24 -5.78
C ALA A 34 -15.04 -24.10 -5.48
N ALA A 35 -15.59 -22.94 -5.10
CA ALA A 35 -14.80 -21.90 -4.47
C ALA A 35 -13.93 -22.58 -3.38
N PRO A 36 -12.67 -22.18 -3.21
CA PRO A 36 -11.82 -22.79 -2.19
C PRO A 36 -12.56 -22.72 -0.85
N ALA A 37 -12.64 -23.84 -0.16
CA ALA A 37 -13.31 -24.03 1.12
C ALA A 37 -12.78 -22.98 2.10
N GLY A 38 -13.56 -21.89 2.29
CA GLY A 38 -13.17 -20.71 3.01
C GLY A 38 -13.19 -20.94 4.51
N GLY A 39 -12.21 -20.39 5.17
CA GLY A 39 -12.45 -19.89 6.51
C GLY A 39 -13.63 -18.91 6.47
N SER A 40 -14.37 -18.77 7.59
CA SER A 40 -15.48 -17.83 7.70
C SER A 40 -15.07 -16.44 7.23
N SER A 41 -15.89 -15.76 6.40
CA SER A 41 -15.60 -14.41 5.92
C SER A 41 -15.30 -13.47 7.09
N THR A 42 -14.51 -12.42 6.85
CA THR A 42 -14.23 -11.42 7.91
C THR A 42 -15.51 -10.87 8.49
N VAL A 43 -16.53 -10.65 7.67
CA VAL A 43 -17.85 -10.20 8.10
C VAL A 43 -18.51 -11.18 9.09
N GLU A 44 -18.53 -12.47 8.78
CA GLU A 44 -19.11 -13.50 9.68
C GLU A 44 -18.33 -13.62 10.97
N ARG A 45 -17.00 -13.55 10.90
CA ARG A 45 -16.14 -13.60 12.07
C ARG A 45 -16.34 -12.37 12.97
N ILE A 46 -16.40 -11.16 12.41
CA ILE A 46 -16.69 -9.94 13.17
C ILE A 46 -18.07 -10.05 13.83
N ARG A 47 -19.09 -10.50 13.08
CA ARG A 47 -20.45 -10.65 13.61
C ARG A 47 -20.52 -11.67 14.76
N SER A 48 -19.89 -12.82 14.60
CA SER A 48 -19.92 -13.89 15.62
C SER A 48 -19.06 -13.59 16.84
N ALA A 49 -17.88 -12.98 16.64
CA ALA A 49 -16.96 -12.64 17.73
C ALA A 49 -17.31 -11.33 18.44
N GLY A 50 -18.13 -10.47 17.83
CA GLY A 50 -18.40 -9.11 18.33
C GLY A 50 -17.14 -8.25 18.43
N LYS A 51 -16.13 -8.51 17.59
CA LYS A 51 -14.82 -7.84 17.66
C LYS A 51 -14.23 -7.64 16.29
N ILE A 52 -13.57 -6.47 16.09
CA ILE A 52 -12.73 -6.15 14.93
C ILE A 52 -11.32 -5.76 15.39
N THR A 53 -10.31 -6.22 14.67
CA THR A 53 -8.90 -5.92 14.94
C THR A 53 -8.35 -5.00 13.87
N LEU A 54 -7.88 -3.82 14.27
CA LEU A 54 -7.36 -2.77 13.40
C LEU A 54 -5.83 -2.66 13.54
N GLY A 55 -5.11 -2.78 12.44
CA GLY A 55 -3.67 -2.56 12.40
C GLY A 55 -3.33 -1.08 12.26
N TYR A 56 -2.31 -0.59 12.96
CA TYR A 56 -1.82 0.78 12.80
C TYR A 56 -0.29 0.84 12.85
N TYR A 57 0.29 1.87 12.25
CA TYR A 57 1.72 2.14 12.34
C TYR A 57 2.00 2.98 13.59
N ALA A 58 3.01 2.59 14.37
CA ALA A 58 3.32 3.28 15.62
C ALA A 58 4.14 4.57 15.42
N ALA A 59 4.78 4.76 14.26
CA ALA A 59 5.77 5.81 14.02
C ALA A 59 5.63 6.52 12.66
N ALA A 60 4.42 6.63 12.10
CA ALA A 60 4.17 7.28 10.82
C ALA A 60 3.21 8.48 10.96
N ARG A 61 3.58 9.44 11.84
CA ARG A 61 2.85 10.71 11.95
C ARG A 61 2.83 11.46 10.61
N PRO A 62 1.78 12.21 10.32
CA PRO A 62 0.49 12.31 11.01
C PRO A 62 -0.51 11.24 10.57
N LEU A 63 -0.09 10.33 9.67
CA LEU A 63 -0.97 9.33 9.05
C LEU A 63 -1.42 8.24 10.01
N SER A 64 -0.49 7.73 10.82
CA SER A 64 -0.76 6.69 11.81
C SER A 64 0.39 6.66 12.83
N PHE A 65 0.07 6.75 14.11
CA PHE A 65 1.10 6.76 15.16
C PHE A 65 0.53 6.33 16.50
N ARG A 66 1.43 6.06 17.45
CA ARG A 66 1.08 5.89 18.86
C ARG A 66 1.16 7.24 19.55
N ASN A 67 0.06 7.67 20.17
CA ASN A 67 0.04 8.91 20.93
C ASN A 67 0.72 8.77 22.30
N ASN A 68 0.76 9.88 23.07
CA ASN A 68 1.43 9.91 24.37
C ASN A 68 0.72 9.07 25.44
N THR A 69 -0.55 8.69 25.26
CA THR A 69 -1.30 7.78 26.13
C THR A 69 -1.11 6.31 25.75
N GLY A 70 -0.40 6.04 24.65
CA GLY A 70 -0.13 4.69 24.18
C GLY A 70 -1.15 4.19 23.16
N ASP A 71 -2.15 5.02 22.81
CA ASP A 71 -3.24 4.66 21.90
C ASP A 71 -2.88 4.87 20.43
N ALA A 72 -3.59 4.15 19.55
CA ALA A 72 -3.53 4.40 18.11
C ALA A 72 -4.19 5.73 17.75
N ASP A 73 -3.46 6.58 17.04
CA ASP A 73 -3.88 7.92 16.63
C ASP A 73 -3.37 8.25 15.23
N GLY A 74 -3.87 9.33 14.64
CA GLY A 74 -3.55 9.76 13.28
C GLY A 74 -4.73 9.67 12.33
N TYR A 75 -4.53 10.18 11.12
CA TYR A 75 -5.55 10.26 10.08
C TYR A 75 -6.21 8.91 9.77
N GLY A 76 -5.40 7.88 9.53
CA GLY A 76 -5.90 6.54 9.23
C GLY A 76 -6.71 5.92 10.38
N PRO A 77 -6.18 5.83 11.61
CA PRO A 77 -6.94 5.36 12.77
C PRO A 77 -8.22 6.15 13.03
N ALA A 78 -8.23 7.47 12.81
CA ALA A 78 -9.42 8.29 12.95
C ALA A 78 -10.52 7.91 11.94
N ILE A 79 -10.16 7.71 10.67
CA ILE A 79 -11.08 7.23 9.64
C ILE A 79 -11.58 5.83 9.99
N CYS A 80 -10.71 4.91 10.38
CA CYS A 80 -11.11 3.54 10.73
C CYS A 80 -12.10 3.50 11.90
N LYS A 81 -12.00 4.39 12.87
CA LYS A 81 -13.01 4.50 13.95
C LYS A 81 -14.40 4.85 13.39
N LEU A 82 -14.46 5.71 12.36
CA LEU A 82 -15.72 6.04 11.68
C LEU A 82 -16.25 4.84 10.85
N VAL A 83 -15.36 4.16 10.13
CA VAL A 83 -15.71 2.93 9.41
C VAL A 83 -16.28 1.89 10.37
N VAL A 84 -15.66 1.67 11.53
CA VAL A 84 -16.19 0.74 12.55
C VAL A 84 -17.57 1.16 13.04
N ALA A 85 -17.81 2.46 13.23
CA ALA A 85 -19.12 2.94 13.65
C ALA A 85 -20.23 2.66 12.61
N ASP A 86 -19.89 2.69 11.32
CA ASP A 86 -20.82 2.31 10.26
C ASP A 86 -20.99 0.78 10.18
N LEU A 87 -19.91 0.01 10.33
CA LEU A 87 -19.97 -1.46 10.40
C LEU A 87 -20.83 -1.95 11.58
N GLN A 88 -20.79 -1.29 12.74
CA GLN A 88 -21.65 -1.58 13.88
C GLN A 88 -23.14 -1.55 13.50
N LYS A 89 -23.52 -0.54 12.73
CA LYS A 89 -24.91 -0.36 12.25
C LYS A 89 -25.27 -1.41 11.22
N GLU A 90 -24.45 -1.56 10.18
CA GLU A 90 -24.73 -2.45 9.05
C GLU A 90 -24.74 -3.92 9.47
N LEU A 91 -23.87 -4.34 10.38
CA LEU A 91 -23.82 -5.70 10.91
C LEU A 91 -24.83 -5.96 12.03
N ASN A 92 -25.51 -4.92 12.54
CA ASN A 92 -26.36 -4.97 13.72
C ASN A 92 -25.62 -5.54 14.96
N VAL A 93 -24.39 -5.08 15.19
CA VAL A 93 -23.55 -5.44 16.35
C VAL A 93 -23.25 -4.17 17.16
N PRO A 94 -24.20 -3.71 18.01
CA PRO A 94 -24.10 -2.39 18.64
C PRO A 94 -22.90 -2.23 19.59
N ASN A 95 -22.36 -3.33 20.10
CA ASN A 95 -21.20 -3.33 21.02
C ASN A 95 -19.95 -3.96 20.34
N LEU A 96 -19.72 -3.65 19.07
CA LEU A 96 -18.55 -4.15 18.35
C LEU A 96 -17.25 -3.65 19.03
N ALA A 97 -16.55 -4.57 19.67
CA ALA A 97 -15.29 -4.27 20.33
C ALA A 97 -14.21 -3.99 19.30
N THR A 98 -13.52 -2.84 19.44
CA THR A 98 -12.42 -2.44 18.55
C THR A 98 -11.09 -2.63 19.26
N GLN A 99 -10.18 -3.40 18.65
CA GLN A 99 -8.83 -3.57 19.15
C GLN A 99 -7.83 -3.00 18.14
N PHE A 100 -6.96 -2.09 18.57
CA PHE A 100 -5.84 -1.62 17.78
C PHE A 100 -4.57 -2.44 18.07
N VAL A 101 -3.87 -2.85 17.01
CA VAL A 101 -2.61 -3.61 17.07
C VAL A 101 -1.55 -2.85 16.29
N GLY A 102 -0.44 -2.52 16.94
CA GLY A 102 0.71 -1.92 16.27
C GLY A 102 1.37 -2.93 15.32
N VAL A 103 1.59 -2.53 14.08
CA VAL A 103 2.29 -3.33 13.06
C VAL A 103 3.36 -2.46 12.40
N GLU A 104 4.53 -3.03 12.11
CA GLU A 104 5.68 -2.27 11.61
C GLU A 104 6.38 -2.99 10.47
N GLY A 105 7.11 -2.22 9.67
CA GLY A 105 7.98 -2.74 8.62
C GLY A 105 7.27 -3.67 7.63
N ASN A 106 7.89 -4.81 7.38
CA ASN A 106 7.38 -5.82 6.45
C ASN A 106 6.27 -6.69 7.04
N ASP A 107 6.06 -6.67 8.37
CA ASP A 107 5.01 -7.47 9.04
C ASP A 107 3.60 -6.93 8.78
N ARG A 108 3.44 -5.69 8.40
CA ARG A 108 2.14 -5.02 8.25
C ARG A 108 1.16 -5.73 7.30
N PHE A 109 1.65 -6.18 6.14
CA PHE A 109 0.80 -6.91 5.18
C PHE A 109 0.69 -8.39 5.55
N ALA A 110 1.72 -8.98 6.15
CA ALA A 110 1.65 -10.32 6.70
C ALA A 110 0.61 -10.41 7.83
N ALA A 111 0.52 -9.38 8.69
CA ALA A 111 -0.50 -9.33 9.74
C ALA A 111 -1.94 -9.37 9.20
N VAL A 112 -2.19 -8.74 8.04
CA VAL A 112 -3.48 -8.79 7.33
C VAL A 112 -3.68 -10.17 6.69
N LYS A 113 -2.69 -10.64 5.94
CA LYS A 113 -2.72 -11.95 5.25
C LYS A 113 -2.99 -13.11 6.20
N ASP A 114 -2.38 -13.06 7.39
CA ASP A 114 -2.47 -14.11 8.42
C ASP A 114 -3.71 -13.95 9.32
N GLY A 115 -4.56 -12.95 9.08
CA GLY A 115 -5.78 -12.69 9.85
C GLY A 115 -5.55 -12.18 11.27
N ARG A 116 -4.33 -11.72 11.60
CA ARG A 116 -4.03 -11.04 12.87
C ARG A 116 -4.65 -9.65 12.94
N VAL A 117 -4.91 -9.06 11.79
CA VAL A 117 -5.50 -7.75 11.57
C VAL A 117 -6.57 -7.89 10.49
N ASP A 118 -7.75 -7.32 10.73
CA ASP A 118 -8.86 -7.31 9.79
C ASP A 118 -8.75 -6.18 8.77
N LEU A 119 -8.39 -4.99 9.26
CA LEU A 119 -8.22 -3.79 8.46
C LEU A 119 -6.94 -3.06 8.90
N LEU A 120 -6.03 -2.83 7.98
CA LEU A 120 -4.82 -2.06 8.22
C LEU A 120 -5.13 -0.57 8.05
N CYS A 121 -5.25 0.14 9.15
CA CYS A 121 -5.57 1.57 9.24
C CYS A 121 -4.34 2.49 9.12
N GLY A 122 -3.14 1.93 8.96
CA GLY A 122 -1.98 2.66 8.48
C GLY A 122 -2.07 2.77 6.96
N PRO A 123 -2.40 3.95 6.39
CA PRO A 123 -2.55 4.06 4.94
C PRO A 123 -1.27 3.64 4.21
N ALA A 124 -1.43 2.88 3.15
CA ALA A 124 -0.32 2.32 2.40
C ALA A 124 -0.54 2.43 0.90
N GLU A 125 0.56 2.62 0.17
CA GLU A 125 0.53 2.58 -1.29
C GLU A 125 0.12 1.19 -1.79
N GLU A 126 -0.80 1.15 -2.73
CA GLU A 126 -1.17 -0.03 -3.47
C GLU A 126 -0.13 -0.35 -4.55
N THR A 127 0.42 -1.56 -4.55
CA THR A 127 1.30 -2.07 -5.61
C THR A 127 0.86 -3.45 -6.07
N LEU A 128 1.21 -3.83 -7.31
CA LEU A 128 0.90 -5.17 -7.81
C LEU A 128 1.50 -6.27 -6.93
N ALA A 129 2.71 -6.06 -6.41
CA ALA A 129 3.35 -7.01 -5.49
C ALA A 129 2.56 -7.18 -4.19
N ARG A 130 2.06 -6.08 -3.61
CA ARG A 130 1.24 -6.13 -2.38
C ARG A 130 -0.14 -6.73 -2.64
N ARG A 131 -0.73 -6.49 -3.81
CA ARG A 131 -2.00 -7.10 -4.24
C ARG A 131 -1.93 -8.63 -4.38
N ALA A 132 -0.74 -9.20 -4.47
CA ALA A 132 -0.57 -10.64 -4.41
C ALA A 132 -0.96 -11.22 -3.05
N ASP A 133 -0.81 -10.44 -1.97
CA ASP A 133 -1.02 -10.88 -0.58
C ASP A 133 -2.27 -10.29 0.07
N VAL A 134 -2.67 -9.05 -0.28
CA VAL A 134 -3.79 -8.32 0.33
C VAL A 134 -4.65 -7.64 -0.72
N SER A 135 -5.88 -7.27 -0.35
CA SER A 135 -6.75 -6.34 -1.09
C SER A 135 -6.64 -4.93 -0.51
N PHE A 136 -7.09 -3.93 -1.27
CA PHE A 136 -7.07 -2.52 -0.87
C PHE A 136 -8.46 -1.91 -0.99
N SER A 137 -8.77 -0.98 -0.09
CA SER A 137 -9.96 -0.13 -0.17
C SER A 137 -9.82 0.93 -1.27
N ILE A 138 -10.88 1.70 -1.52
CA ILE A 138 -10.71 2.99 -2.21
C ILE A 138 -9.69 3.84 -1.46
N ALA A 139 -9.01 4.75 -2.19
CA ALA A 139 -7.97 5.55 -1.61
C ALA A 139 -8.52 6.47 -0.50
N VAL A 140 -7.78 6.57 0.60
CA VAL A 140 -8.12 7.45 1.73
C VAL A 140 -7.36 8.77 1.67
N MET A 141 -6.30 8.83 0.89
CA MET A 141 -5.48 10.03 0.71
C MET A 141 -4.66 9.93 -0.56
N ASP A 142 -4.52 11.02 -1.30
CA ASP A 142 -3.46 11.17 -2.29
C ASP A 142 -2.22 11.71 -1.59
N SER A 143 -1.09 11.08 -1.83
CA SER A 143 0.20 11.46 -1.30
C SER A 143 1.28 11.34 -2.37
N GLY A 144 2.51 11.45 -1.98
CA GLY A 144 3.65 11.26 -2.87
C GLY A 144 4.97 11.49 -2.16
N THR A 145 6.02 11.04 -2.83
CA THR A 145 7.39 11.25 -2.37
C THR A 145 7.78 12.71 -2.52
N SER A 146 8.35 13.28 -1.47
CA SER A 146 9.05 14.54 -1.49
C SER A 146 10.44 14.37 -0.90
N VAL A 147 11.17 15.45 -0.69
CA VAL A 147 12.53 15.42 -0.15
C VAL A 147 12.74 16.48 0.91
N MET A 148 13.38 16.08 1.98
CA MET A 148 13.83 16.92 3.07
C MET A 148 15.34 17.12 2.96
N LEU A 149 15.79 18.35 3.13
CA LEU A 149 17.21 18.71 3.12
C LEU A 149 17.47 19.85 4.12
N ARG A 150 18.72 20.15 4.40
CA ARG A 150 19.08 21.30 5.24
C ARG A 150 18.74 22.61 4.52
N LYS A 151 18.37 23.65 5.30
CA LYS A 151 18.12 25.00 4.79
C LYS A 151 19.37 25.63 4.18
N ASP A 152 20.57 25.22 4.64
CA ASP A 152 21.87 25.65 4.15
C ASP A 152 22.47 24.68 3.08
N ALA A 153 21.66 23.77 2.54
CA ALA A 153 22.11 22.90 1.46
C ALA A 153 22.56 23.72 0.23
N PRO A 154 23.55 23.24 -0.53
CA PRO A 154 24.00 23.93 -1.74
C PRO A 154 22.84 24.27 -2.68
N ASP A 155 22.80 25.52 -3.19
CA ASP A 155 21.72 26.00 -4.07
C ASP A 155 21.50 25.08 -5.26
N ALA A 156 22.57 24.61 -5.91
CA ALA A 156 22.47 23.70 -7.04
C ALA A 156 21.72 22.39 -6.69
N LEU A 157 21.92 21.84 -5.47
CA LEU A 157 21.19 20.67 -5.01
C LEU A 157 19.74 21.02 -4.70
N SER A 158 19.52 22.11 -3.98
CA SER A 158 18.19 22.60 -3.62
C SER A 158 17.35 22.90 -4.84
N ASP A 159 17.91 23.56 -5.86
CA ASP A 159 17.21 23.96 -7.08
C ASP A 159 16.83 22.76 -7.95
N VAL A 160 17.75 21.80 -8.13
CA VAL A 160 17.42 20.59 -8.88
C VAL A 160 16.37 19.74 -8.19
N LEU A 161 16.44 19.60 -6.86
CA LEU A 161 15.44 18.86 -6.10
C LEU A 161 14.09 19.57 -6.08
N ALA A 162 14.08 20.91 -6.03
CA ALA A 162 12.84 21.70 -6.12
C ALA A 162 12.29 21.84 -7.55
N GLY A 163 13.06 21.43 -8.57
CA GLY A 163 12.65 21.59 -9.97
C GLY A 163 12.70 23.05 -10.47
N ARG A 164 13.40 23.94 -9.76
CA ARG A 164 13.46 25.37 -10.10
C ARG A 164 14.25 25.66 -11.37
N GLU A 165 15.23 24.84 -11.72
CA GLU A 165 16.02 24.97 -12.95
C GLU A 165 15.30 24.45 -14.21
N ALA A 166 14.15 23.78 -14.05
CA ALA A 166 13.36 23.24 -15.17
C ALA A 166 12.48 24.28 -15.90
N ARG A 167 12.76 25.60 -15.76
CA ARG A 167 11.99 26.64 -16.45
C ARG A 167 12.17 26.66 -17.98
N ASN A 168 13.02 25.81 -18.55
CA ASN A 168 13.03 25.51 -19.98
C ASN A 168 12.49 24.08 -20.17
N ASP A 169 11.20 23.93 -20.30
CA ASP A 169 10.43 22.68 -20.53
C ASP A 169 10.86 21.85 -21.76
N GLN A 170 11.94 22.24 -22.44
CA GLN A 170 12.41 21.62 -23.68
C GLN A 170 13.76 20.89 -23.57
N GLN A 171 14.42 20.89 -22.42
CA GLN A 171 15.69 20.16 -22.32
C GLN A 171 15.53 18.90 -21.47
N PRO A 172 15.56 17.72 -22.11
CA PRO A 172 15.55 16.46 -21.36
C PRO A 172 16.78 16.38 -20.46
N LEU A 173 16.61 15.87 -19.23
CA LEU A 173 17.70 15.55 -18.31
C LEU A 173 18.65 14.55 -19.00
N TRP A 174 19.86 14.98 -19.32
CA TRP A 174 20.90 14.14 -19.88
C TRP A 174 22.12 14.08 -18.94
N ARG A 175 22.97 13.08 -19.08
CA ARG A 175 24.07 12.77 -18.17
C ARG A 175 25.04 13.91 -17.85
N GLY A 176 25.20 14.88 -18.72
CA GLY A 176 26.09 16.01 -18.55
C GLY A 176 25.38 17.30 -18.15
N SER A 177 24.06 17.25 -17.90
CA SER A 177 23.34 18.46 -17.52
C SER A 177 23.80 18.95 -16.13
N PRO A 178 23.80 20.27 -15.87
CA PRO A 178 24.09 20.84 -14.56
C PRO A 178 23.23 20.21 -13.45
N GLN A 179 21.98 19.87 -13.75
CA GLN A 179 21.04 19.22 -12.84
C GLN A 179 21.54 17.82 -12.40
N VAL A 180 22.03 17.03 -13.35
CA VAL A 180 22.59 15.71 -13.01
C VAL A 180 23.93 15.87 -12.30
N ALA A 181 24.73 16.89 -12.63
CA ALA A 181 26.00 17.18 -11.95
C ALA A 181 25.77 17.52 -10.46
N ALA A 182 24.73 18.28 -10.12
CA ALA A 182 24.40 18.63 -8.73
C ALA A 182 24.05 17.41 -7.85
N LEU A 183 23.62 16.31 -8.47
CA LEU A 183 23.28 15.05 -7.77
C LEU A 183 24.49 14.11 -7.61
N GLN A 184 25.63 14.40 -8.27
CA GLN A 184 26.81 13.56 -8.19
C GLN A 184 27.43 13.59 -6.79
N GLN A 185 27.94 12.44 -6.32
CA GLN A 185 28.62 12.31 -5.05
C GLN A 185 27.81 12.74 -3.83
N ARG A 186 26.47 12.72 -3.96
CA ARG A 186 25.56 13.00 -2.84
C ARG A 186 25.17 11.71 -2.11
N THR A 187 24.79 11.86 -0.85
CA THR A 187 24.25 10.79 -0.03
C THR A 187 22.76 11.06 0.22
N PHE A 188 21.90 10.14 -0.22
CA PHE A 188 20.46 10.22 -0.05
C PHE A 188 19.99 9.15 0.92
N ALA A 189 19.29 9.55 1.97
CA ALA A 189 18.65 8.64 2.90
C ALA A 189 17.24 8.26 2.41
N VAL A 190 16.84 7.02 2.68
CA VAL A 190 15.49 6.48 2.43
C VAL A 190 15.16 5.49 3.54
N ILE A 191 13.87 5.31 3.89
CA ILE A 191 13.47 4.28 4.85
C ILE A 191 13.50 2.91 4.16
N ALA A 192 14.14 1.94 4.79
CA ALA A 192 14.28 0.58 4.30
C ALA A 192 12.91 -0.10 4.06
N GLY A 193 12.79 -0.87 2.98
CA GLY A 193 11.58 -1.63 2.65
C GLY A 193 10.41 -0.78 2.13
N THR A 194 10.63 0.50 1.85
CA THR A 194 9.60 1.38 1.26
C THR A 194 9.64 1.36 -0.27
N THR A 195 8.54 1.74 -0.90
CA THR A 195 8.48 1.97 -2.35
C THR A 195 9.37 3.13 -2.77
N THR A 196 9.51 4.15 -1.92
CA THR A 196 10.42 5.28 -2.12
C THR A 196 11.87 4.80 -2.28
N GLU A 197 12.32 3.85 -1.45
CA GLU A 197 13.67 3.29 -1.57
C GLU A 197 13.92 2.69 -2.96
N ASN A 198 13.00 1.88 -3.47
CA ASN A 198 13.11 1.28 -4.80
C ASN A 198 13.12 2.34 -5.90
N ARG A 199 12.21 3.32 -5.84
CA ARG A 199 12.12 4.42 -6.82
C ARG A 199 13.39 5.26 -6.88
N ILE A 200 13.98 5.58 -5.73
CA ILE A 200 15.22 6.39 -5.70
C ILE A 200 16.41 5.57 -6.23
N LYS A 201 16.48 4.27 -5.93
CA LYS A 201 17.49 3.37 -6.52
C LYS A 201 17.35 3.31 -8.06
N GLU A 202 16.13 3.12 -8.57
CA GLU A 202 15.84 3.10 -10.00
C GLU A 202 16.14 4.45 -10.67
N ALA A 203 15.78 5.56 -10.03
CA ALA A 203 16.08 6.90 -10.54
C ALA A 203 17.59 7.14 -10.64
N ARG A 204 18.37 6.73 -9.63
CA ARG A 204 19.84 6.78 -9.64
C ARG A 204 20.41 6.02 -10.84
N GLU A 205 19.96 4.78 -11.06
CA GLU A 205 20.43 3.95 -12.18
C GLU A 205 20.04 4.56 -13.53
N ARG A 206 18.79 5.01 -13.68
CA ARG A 206 18.31 5.66 -14.92
C ARG A 206 19.08 6.92 -15.28
N LEU A 207 19.34 7.76 -14.29
CA LEU A 207 20.10 9.01 -14.47
C LEU A 207 21.60 8.79 -14.49
N LYS A 208 22.07 7.59 -14.13
CA LYS A 208 23.49 7.22 -14.00
C LYS A 208 24.26 8.18 -13.08
N VAL A 209 23.63 8.55 -11.98
CA VAL A 209 24.19 9.42 -10.97
C VAL A 209 25.08 8.58 -10.01
N ARG A 210 26.26 9.08 -9.71
CA ARG A 210 27.19 8.51 -8.72
C ARG A 210 26.84 9.04 -7.32
N SER A 211 25.67 8.72 -6.82
CA SER A 211 25.23 9.06 -5.47
C SER A 211 25.14 7.79 -4.62
N SER A 212 25.34 7.94 -3.30
CA SER A 212 25.10 6.89 -2.32
C SER A 212 23.63 6.92 -1.90
N ILE A 213 23.02 5.74 -1.72
CA ILE A 213 21.70 5.61 -1.11
C ILE A 213 21.88 4.84 0.19
N VAL A 214 21.48 5.46 1.29
CA VAL A 214 21.54 4.88 2.64
C VAL A 214 20.13 4.53 3.07
N SER A 215 19.90 3.23 3.28
CA SER A 215 18.64 2.73 3.81
C SER A 215 18.68 2.80 5.33
N VAL A 216 17.76 3.58 5.91
CA VAL A 216 17.65 3.77 7.37
C VAL A 216 16.43 3.03 7.92
N PRO A 217 16.42 2.66 9.21
CA PRO A 217 15.32 1.91 9.79
C PRO A 217 14.06 2.75 10.00
N ASP A 218 14.21 4.05 10.27
CA ASP A 218 13.10 4.92 10.70
C ASP A 218 13.32 6.40 10.33
N LEU A 219 12.26 7.18 10.49
CA LEU A 219 12.22 8.62 10.24
C LEU A 219 13.18 9.40 11.12
N ALA A 220 13.27 9.07 12.42
CA ALA A 220 14.12 9.78 13.36
C ALA A 220 15.60 9.65 12.99
N THR A 221 16.02 8.45 12.55
CA THR A 221 17.38 8.21 12.03
C THR A 221 17.64 9.00 10.76
N ALA A 222 16.66 9.07 9.82
CA ALA A 222 16.78 9.86 8.61
C ALA A 222 16.94 11.35 8.91
N ILE A 223 16.09 11.92 9.78
CA ILE A 223 16.16 13.32 10.19
C ILE A 223 17.52 13.65 10.78
N ARG A 224 18.01 12.81 11.71
CA ARG A 224 19.34 12.99 12.33
C ARG A 224 20.46 13.00 11.28
N GLN A 225 20.47 12.05 10.33
CA GLN A 225 21.50 11.99 9.30
C GLN A 225 21.49 13.21 8.37
N VAL A 226 20.34 13.78 8.07
CA VAL A 226 20.28 15.02 7.29
C VAL A 226 20.73 16.20 8.15
N SER A 227 20.31 16.27 9.41
CA SER A 227 20.66 17.37 10.32
C SER A 227 22.16 17.45 10.59
N ASP A 228 22.84 16.31 10.78
CA ASP A 228 24.29 16.25 11.05
C ASP A 228 25.15 16.24 9.76
N GLY A 229 24.52 16.18 8.59
CA GLY A 229 25.18 16.21 7.29
C GLY A 229 25.73 14.85 6.83
N SER A 230 25.46 13.75 7.53
CA SER A 230 25.79 12.40 7.07
C SER A 230 25.02 11.99 5.83
N ALA A 231 23.83 12.60 5.60
CA ALA A 231 23.10 12.55 4.36
C ALA A 231 22.82 13.97 3.85
N ASP A 232 22.89 14.16 2.52
CA ASP A 232 22.58 15.45 1.89
C ASP A 232 21.08 15.73 1.85
N ALA A 233 20.26 14.67 1.70
CA ALA A 233 18.81 14.76 1.67
C ALA A 233 18.14 13.43 2.05
N PHE A 234 16.88 13.50 2.49
CA PHE A 234 16.04 12.34 2.80
C PHE A 234 14.76 12.36 1.97
N PHE A 235 14.53 11.29 1.22
CA PHE A 235 13.31 11.09 0.45
C PHE A 235 12.30 10.28 1.25
N GLY A 236 11.09 10.83 1.38
CA GLY A 236 10.01 10.20 2.14
C GLY A 236 8.64 10.70 1.69
N GLU A 237 7.61 10.19 2.33
CA GLU A 237 6.24 10.62 2.12
C GLU A 237 6.09 12.09 2.63
N ARG A 238 5.52 12.97 1.78
CA ARG A 238 5.53 14.42 1.99
C ARG A 238 4.84 14.85 3.28
N THR A 239 3.68 14.29 3.61
CA THR A 239 2.95 14.71 4.82
C THR A 239 3.71 14.32 6.08
N THR A 240 4.37 13.17 6.08
CA THR A 240 5.27 12.74 7.16
C THR A 240 6.48 13.66 7.30
N LEU A 241 7.07 14.10 6.18
CA LEU A 241 8.18 15.05 6.20
C LEU A 241 7.76 16.42 6.75
N LEU A 242 6.59 16.91 6.36
CA LEU A 242 6.06 18.19 6.85
C LEU A 242 5.72 18.14 8.33
N ASP A 243 5.08 17.05 8.80
CA ASP A 243 4.79 16.83 10.22
C ASP A 243 6.09 16.82 11.05
N ALA A 244 7.13 16.16 10.55
CA ALA A 244 8.42 16.11 11.22
C ALA A 244 9.03 17.51 11.45
N ILE A 245 8.97 18.40 10.45
CA ILE A 245 9.47 19.78 10.60
C ILE A 245 8.72 20.53 11.71
N HIS A 246 7.44 20.28 11.89
CA HIS A 246 6.62 20.97 12.87
C HIS A 246 6.77 20.42 14.30
N HIS A 247 7.06 19.14 14.44
CA HIS A 247 7.01 18.45 15.73
C HIS A 247 8.38 17.98 16.25
N ASP A 248 9.40 17.87 15.40
CA ASP A 248 10.73 17.42 15.79
C ASP A 248 11.68 18.63 15.89
N ALA A 249 12.14 18.93 17.11
CA ALA A 249 13.06 20.04 17.34
C ALA A 249 14.37 19.91 16.55
N SER A 250 14.83 18.67 16.26
CA SER A 250 16.02 18.41 15.44
C SER A 250 15.83 18.76 13.97
N ALA A 251 14.58 18.86 13.52
CA ALA A 251 14.21 19.24 12.15
C ALA A 251 14.17 20.76 11.92
N GLY A 252 14.42 21.58 12.93
CA GLY A 252 14.33 23.06 12.82
C GLY A 252 15.25 23.69 11.77
N GLN A 253 16.36 23.03 11.40
CA GLN A 253 17.28 23.46 10.35
C GLN A 253 16.98 22.79 8.99
N LEU A 254 15.93 21.99 8.92
CA LEU A 254 15.52 21.27 7.71
C LEU A 254 14.38 21.99 6.99
N THR A 255 14.22 21.68 5.73
CA THR A 255 13.11 22.14 4.90
C THR A 255 12.65 21.01 3.98
N VAL A 256 11.36 20.97 3.67
CA VAL A 256 10.80 20.07 2.65
C VAL A 256 10.59 20.88 1.38
N VAL A 257 11.06 20.37 0.25
CA VAL A 257 10.84 21.05 -1.03
C VAL A 257 9.37 20.96 -1.41
N ASP A 258 8.88 22.04 -2.04
CA ASP A 258 7.51 22.09 -2.54
C ASP A 258 7.41 21.41 -3.91
N ARG A 259 7.64 20.09 -3.91
CA ARG A 259 7.56 19.24 -5.10
C ARG A 259 7.20 17.82 -4.72
N TYR A 260 6.33 17.23 -5.52
CA TYR A 260 6.10 15.79 -5.54
C TYR A 260 6.95 15.15 -6.65
N PHE A 261 7.68 14.09 -6.30
CA PHE A 261 8.41 13.26 -7.28
C PHE A 261 7.53 12.19 -7.91
N ASP A 262 6.43 11.88 -7.25
CA ASP A 262 5.37 11.01 -7.72
C ASP A 262 4.05 11.39 -7.05
N HIS A 263 2.95 10.84 -7.54
CA HIS A 263 1.65 10.90 -6.90
C HIS A 263 1.20 9.48 -6.65
N THR A 264 0.84 9.19 -5.41
CA THR A 264 0.52 7.84 -4.98
C THR A 264 -0.70 7.87 -4.09
N PRO A 265 -1.81 7.23 -4.51
CA PRO A 265 -2.94 7.03 -3.63
C PRO A 265 -2.55 6.07 -2.49
N LEU A 266 -2.94 6.42 -1.28
CA LEU A 266 -2.82 5.60 -0.09
C LEU A 266 -4.18 5.00 0.27
N SER A 267 -4.22 3.71 0.53
CA SER A 267 -5.42 2.95 0.83
C SER A 267 -5.25 2.12 2.10
N PHE A 268 -6.36 1.66 2.67
CA PHE A 268 -6.34 0.65 3.72
C PHE A 268 -6.19 -0.73 3.10
N ALA A 269 -5.44 -1.62 3.77
CA ALA A 269 -5.29 -3.00 3.32
C ALA A 269 -6.16 -3.94 4.18
N LEU A 270 -6.71 -4.95 3.53
CA LEU A 270 -7.58 -5.97 4.11
C LEU A 270 -7.31 -7.33 3.48
N SER A 271 -7.91 -8.39 4.01
CA SER A 271 -7.69 -9.76 3.56
C SER A 271 -7.98 -9.89 2.06
N ARG A 272 -7.09 -10.58 1.35
CA ARG A 272 -7.23 -10.78 -0.09
C ARG A 272 -8.44 -11.65 -0.42
N GLY A 273 -9.26 -11.19 -1.38
CA GLY A 273 -10.43 -11.92 -1.86
C GLY A 273 -11.65 -11.84 -0.93
N ASP A 274 -11.59 -11.08 0.16
CA ASP A 274 -12.74 -10.79 1.02
C ASP A 274 -13.51 -9.58 0.46
N GLU A 275 -14.20 -9.79 -0.65
CA GLU A 275 -14.89 -8.73 -1.38
C GLU A 275 -16.09 -8.17 -0.62
N ASP A 276 -16.76 -8.99 0.19
CA ASP A 276 -17.90 -8.53 1.01
C ASP A 276 -17.42 -7.54 2.07
N PHE A 277 -16.34 -7.86 2.77
CA PHE A 277 -15.76 -6.95 3.76
C PHE A 277 -15.18 -5.70 3.09
N ARG A 278 -14.51 -5.86 1.94
CA ARG A 278 -14.00 -4.73 1.17
C ARG A 278 -15.12 -3.79 0.73
N LEU A 279 -16.22 -4.34 0.22
CA LEU A 279 -17.38 -3.54 -0.19
C LEU A 279 -17.98 -2.74 0.98
N MET A 280 -18.08 -3.34 2.17
CA MET A 280 -18.57 -2.64 3.37
C MET A 280 -17.64 -1.49 3.77
N VAL A 281 -16.32 -1.71 3.74
CA VAL A 281 -15.32 -0.67 4.00
C VAL A 281 -15.42 0.45 2.95
N ASP A 282 -15.49 0.10 1.67
CA ASP A 282 -15.57 1.06 0.57
C ASP A 282 -16.87 1.88 0.60
N LYS A 283 -18.01 1.28 0.93
CA LYS A 283 -19.27 2.00 1.16
C LYS A 283 -19.17 3.02 2.29
N SER A 284 -18.59 2.61 3.44
CA SER A 284 -18.41 3.52 4.55
C SER A 284 -17.48 4.69 4.17
N LEU A 285 -16.35 4.41 3.52
CA LEU A 285 -15.43 5.46 3.04
C LEU A 285 -16.11 6.38 2.04
N SER A 286 -16.85 5.85 1.07
CA SER A 286 -17.59 6.64 0.08
C SER A 286 -18.61 7.56 0.75
N HIS A 287 -19.36 7.05 1.75
CA HIS A 287 -20.29 7.84 2.53
C HIS A 287 -19.59 8.95 3.33
N LEU A 288 -18.42 8.67 3.93
CA LEU A 288 -17.61 9.69 4.62
C LEU A 288 -17.14 10.79 3.66
N TYR A 289 -16.81 10.45 2.42
CA TYR A 289 -16.49 11.42 1.36
C TYR A 289 -17.73 12.24 0.98
N GLY A 290 -18.83 11.59 0.63
CA GLY A 290 -20.06 12.24 0.16
C GLY A 290 -20.70 13.15 1.22
N SER A 291 -20.58 12.80 2.51
CA SER A 291 -21.07 13.64 3.61
C SER A 291 -20.12 14.77 4.02
N GLY A 292 -18.91 14.83 3.46
CA GLY A 292 -17.87 15.79 3.85
C GLY A 292 -17.18 15.49 5.18
N LYS A 293 -17.51 14.37 5.83
CA LYS A 293 -16.90 14.00 7.12
C LYS A 293 -15.41 13.76 7.02
N ILE A 294 -14.93 13.28 5.88
CA ILE A 294 -13.49 13.09 5.61
C ILE A 294 -12.73 14.41 5.66
N ALA A 295 -13.33 15.52 5.19
CA ALA A 295 -12.70 16.83 5.22
C ALA A 295 -12.51 17.36 6.67
N GLU A 296 -13.43 17.03 7.56
CA GLU A 296 -13.29 17.36 9.00
C GLU A 296 -12.13 16.55 9.62
N VAL A 297 -12.03 15.25 9.33
CA VAL A 297 -10.92 14.42 9.81
C VAL A 297 -9.59 14.91 9.22
N TYR A 298 -9.56 15.22 7.93
CA TYR A 298 -8.36 15.75 7.27
C TYR A 298 -7.89 17.04 7.98
N ALA A 299 -8.81 17.95 8.27
CA ALA A 299 -8.48 19.24 8.90
C ALA A 299 -7.84 19.09 10.29
N GLN A 300 -8.13 18.02 11.02
CA GLN A 300 -7.53 17.76 12.33
C GLN A 300 -6.02 17.46 12.26
N PHE A 301 -5.54 16.87 11.15
CA PHE A 301 -4.16 16.42 11.00
C PHE A 301 -3.34 17.27 10.03
N PHE A 302 -3.98 17.89 9.03
CA PHE A 302 -3.30 18.59 7.93
C PHE A 302 -3.73 20.04 7.77
N GLY A 303 -4.68 20.52 8.59
CA GLY A 303 -5.28 21.83 8.41
C GLY A 303 -6.34 21.82 7.29
N LYS A 304 -6.78 23.02 6.88
CA LYS A 304 -7.85 23.15 5.88
C LYS A 304 -7.47 22.46 4.56
N PRO A 305 -8.35 21.59 4.02
CA PRO A 305 -8.12 20.97 2.72
C PRO A 305 -7.94 22.02 1.62
N ASP A 306 -6.95 21.82 0.77
CA ASP A 306 -6.75 22.61 -0.45
C ASP A 306 -7.64 22.09 -1.59
N SER A 307 -7.56 22.74 -2.77
CA SER A 307 -8.36 22.35 -3.93
C SER A 307 -8.04 20.95 -4.45
N ALA A 308 -6.80 20.49 -4.29
CA ALA A 308 -6.38 19.15 -4.72
C ALA A 308 -6.99 18.08 -3.81
N ALA A 309 -6.94 18.29 -2.49
CA ALA A 309 -7.58 17.40 -1.51
C ALA A 309 -9.11 17.34 -1.72
N ILE A 310 -9.76 18.50 -1.94
CA ILE A 310 -11.20 18.55 -2.21
C ILE A 310 -11.54 17.76 -3.48
N SER A 311 -10.80 17.97 -4.57
CA SER A 311 -11.02 17.22 -5.81
C SER A 311 -10.80 15.71 -5.64
N GLN A 312 -9.87 15.29 -4.78
CA GLN A 312 -9.68 13.88 -4.44
C GLN A 312 -10.89 13.35 -3.67
N PHE A 313 -11.42 14.10 -2.69
CA PHE A 313 -12.59 13.69 -1.92
C PHE A 313 -13.81 13.49 -2.83
N GLU A 314 -14.05 14.41 -3.77
CA GLU A 314 -15.12 14.30 -4.76
C GLU A 314 -14.98 13.07 -5.68
N ARG A 315 -13.76 12.75 -6.12
CA ARG A 315 -13.50 11.56 -6.95
C ARG A 315 -13.71 10.24 -6.20
N ASN A 316 -13.47 10.23 -4.90
CA ASN A 316 -13.58 9.02 -4.08
C ASN A 316 -14.96 8.82 -3.45
N ALA A 317 -15.86 9.80 -3.59
CA ALA A 317 -17.28 9.67 -3.26
C ALA A 317 -17.99 8.87 -4.37
N LEU A 318 -17.91 7.54 -4.28
CA LEU A 318 -18.62 6.66 -5.23
C LEU A 318 -20.13 6.75 -4.98
N ARG A 319 -20.91 6.54 -6.04
CA ARG A 319 -22.36 6.54 -5.93
C ARG A 319 -22.88 5.13 -5.66
N ASP A 320 -24.04 5.04 -5.00
CA ASP A 320 -24.70 3.78 -4.71
C ASP A 320 -25.57 3.26 -5.88
N ASP A 321 -25.75 4.06 -6.94
CA ASP A 321 -26.60 3.80 -8.14
C ASP A 321 -25.79 3.40 -9.40
#